data_723a6f9da7c844e76056290fa05bd32e
#
_entry.id   723a6f9da7c844e76056290fa05bd32e
#
_cell.length_a   1.000
_cell.length_b   1.000
_cell.length_c   1.000
_cell.angle_alpha   90.00
_cell.angle_beta   90.00
_cell.angle_gamma   90.00
#
_symmetry.space_group_name_H-M   'P 1'
#
loop_
_entity.id
_entity.type
_entity.pdbx_description
1 polymer ?
#
loop_
_entity_poly.entity_id
_entity_poly.type
_entity_poly.pdbx_seq_one_letter_code
_entity_poly.pdbx_strand_id
1 'polypeptide(L)'
;MMSKNAFQLSVYGLFFTLTIFGQAMGNPLPDPPKVDCQYVRWSRWTTCDSCHNQRSRTRGITAFGQFEGQPCAGSLGEKEACSTQEACVNPPAPNCSISEFQCESGTCIKKNLECNYDIDCEDQSDEDCEGPPRKPCRSRELDTNRHGRRAGYGINILGSSPAQNPFYNEYFHGFCSQMWDPTQQAQIRLPWNVAVLNYETNVEETTTNEVYSNSDSLVNEVLKENSHNIDGGLSFKFGEGLESAGGGIEVGHETSDIVREVRGTTTTKSQRFVRVKGRVQFASFRMRPRSLRVADEFLNEVRFLPLQYEKKAYFDFMEIYGTHYTRYGKFGGEYQLVYVLNNEVITKKDVNDETLKKCLTVGAKLEAADIVSANIKNKDCDSVATKKEGDNTQEAMVDKVHVFVKGGDIAAAAAMRTTVQKEGTMDADVYREWAQSIINNPALIHSEPEPIYTVIPLDMPGANTRVAHLKRAIADYVAEYNMCKCKPCQNGGTVALVDGLCLCLCPHMFHGLACQNFKPEGAHINLPRPRVAHLGNWGCWSPWSACLHDRHRLRSRDCTQGLHGAGCSGSAQGREEC
;
A
#
# COMPACT_ATOMS: atom_id res chain seq x y z
N MET A 1 18.43 22.36 -80.44
CA MET A 1 18.05 23.14 -79.27
C MET A 1 16.99 22.39 -78.51
N MET A 2 17.38 21.31 -77.88
CA MET A 2 16.55 20.54 -76.93
C MET A 2 17.50 19.96 -75.94
N SER A 3 17.26 20.11 -74.67
CA SER A 3 18.03 19.49 -73.52
C SER A 3 18.72 20.45 -72.55
N LYS A 4 17.99 21.38 -71.99
CA LYS A 4 18.42 22.01 -70.73
C LYS A 4 17.31 22.07 -69.62
N ASN A 5 16.06 21.82 -69.99
CA ASN A 5 14.93 21.95 -69.06
C ASN A 5 14.52 20.61 -68.39
N ALA A 6 15.00 19.47 -68.89
CA ALA A 6 14.65 18.17 -68.30
C ALA A 6 15.52 17.82 -67.04
N PHE A 7 16.71 18.41 -66.94
CA PHE A 7 17.62 18.12 -65.81
C PHE A 7 17.32 18.96 -64.56
N GLN A 8 16.69 20.12 -64.70
CA GLN A 8 16.31 20.97 -63.57
C GLN A 8 15.06 20.48 -62.84
N LEU A 9 14.12 19.83 -63.54
CA LEU A 9 12.92 19.27 -62.92
C LEU A 9 13.21 17.98 -62.13
N SER A 10 14.23 17.21 -62.52
CA SER A 10 14.65 15.99 -61.81
C SER A 10 15.38 16.29 -60.50
N VAL A 11 16.15 17.37 -60.43
CA VAL A 11 16.86 17.78 -59.23
C VAL A 11 15.92 18.38 -58.18
N TYR A 12 14.92 19.14 -58.61
CA TYR A 12 13.89 19.65 -57.68
C TYR A 12 12.96 18.56 -57.16
N GLY A 13 12.64 17.54 -57.97
CA GLY A 13 11.85 16.38 -57.51
C GLY A 13 12.59 15.52 -56.50
N LEU A 14 13.90 15.35 -56.65
CA LEU A 14 14.72 14.60 -55.65
C LEU A 14 14.95 15.38 -54.37
N PHE A 15 15.06 16.70 -54.42
CA PHE A 15 15.13 17.52 -53.18
C PHE A 15 13.79 17.57 -52.45
N PHE A 16 12.66 17.57 -53.15
CA PHE A 16 11.34 17.56 -52.52
C PHE A 16 11.01 16.19 -51.88
N THR A 17 11.46 15.08 -52.50
CA THR A 17 11.28 13.73 -51.89
C THR A 17 12.24 13.48 -50.72
N LEU A 18 13.45 14.05 -50.74
CA LEU A 18 14.37 13.97 -49.61
C LEU A 18 13.94 14.84 -48.43
N THR A 19 13.29 15.97 -48.66
CA THR A 19 12.73 16.81 -47.60
C THR A 19 11.46 16.22 -46.97
N ILE A 20 10.69 15.41 -47.69
CA ILE A 20 9.49 14.72 -47.17
C ILE A 20 9.90 13.47 -46.34
N PHE A 21 11.02 12.80 -46.65
CA PHE A 21 11.53 11.69 -45.86
C PHE A 21 12.33 12.12 -44.63
N GLY A 22 12.84 13.36 -44.58
CA GLY A 22 13.56 13.92 -43.42
C GLY A 22 12.67 14.46 -42.30
N GLN A 23 11.37 14.56 -42.48
CA GLN A 23 10.43 15.08 -41.46
C GLN A 23 9.64 13.99 -40.72
N ALA A 24 9.99 12.72 -40.85
CA ALA A 24 9.34 11.64 -40.14
C ALA A 24 9.96 11.33 -38.75
N MET A 25 11.01 12.04 -38.32
CA MET A 25 11.40 12.11 -36.91
C MET A 25 10.70 13.33 -36.33
N GLY A 26 9.47 13.14 -35.87
CA GLY A 26 8.71 14.20 -35.22
C GLY A 26 9.49 14.74 -34.05
N ASN A 27 9.64 16.06 -33.98
CA ASN A 27 10.12 16.72 -32.76
C ASN A 27 9.34 16.16 -31.55
N PRO A 28 10.01 15.94 -30.40
CA PRO A 28 9.30 15.51 -29.20
C PRO A 28 8.13 16.47 -28.94
N LEU A 29 6.97 15.90 -28.63
CA LEU A 29 5.81 16.70 -28.28
C LEU A 29 6.13 17.50 -27.01
N PRO A 30 5.67 18.75 -26.92
CA PRO A 30 5.91 19.56 -25.75
C PRO A 30 5.31 18.88 -24.50
N ASP A 31 5.96 19.08 -23.36
CA ASP A 31 5.43 18.62 -22.09
C ASP A 31 4.08 19.29 -21.79
N PRO A 32 3.16 18.57 -21.16
CA PRO A 32 1.89 19.14 -20.74
C PRO A 32 2.10 20.26 -19.73
N PRO A 33 1.18 21.24 -19.64
CA PRO A 33 1.28 22.31 -18.68
C PRO A 33 1.26 21.76 -17.24
N LYS A 34 2.09 22.34 -16.38
CA LYS A 34 2.13 22.02 -14.95
C LYS A 34 0.76 22.16 -14.30
N VAL A 35 0.42 21.23 -13.43
CA VAL A 35 -0.80 21.27 -12.63
C VAL A 35 -0.38 21.30 -11.16
N ASP A 36 -0.63 22.41 -10.49
CA ASP A 36 -0.40 22.51 -9.06
C ASP A 36 -1.59 21.95 -8.27
N CYS A 37 -1.33 21.49 -7.05
CA CYS A 37 -2.37 21.07 -6.14
C CYS A 37 -3.44 22.15 -5.95
N GLN A 38 -4.69 21.76 -6.06
CA GLN A 38 -5.82 22.65 -5.86
C GLN A 38 -6.74 22.12 -4.76
N TYR A 39 -7.03 22.98 -3.80
CA TYR A 39 -7.96 22.70 -2.71
C TYR A 39 -9.30 23.42 -2.92
N VAL A 40 -10.37 22.78 -2.48
CA VAL A 40 -11.64 23.46 -2.25
C VAL A 40 -11.46 24.49 -1.14
N ARG A 41 -12.27 25.55 -1.14
CA ARG A 41 -12.28 26.52 -0.03
C ARG A 41 -12.58 25.80 1.28
N TRP A 42 -12.01 26.29 2.38
CA TRP A 42 -12.32 25.84 3.72
C TRP A 42 -13.82 25.89 3.99
N SER A 43 -14.34 24.84 4.64
CA SER A 43 -15.69 24.87 5.21
C SER A 43 -15.84 25.98 6.26
N ARG A 44 -17.05 26.25 6.70
CA ARG A 44 -17.25 27.03 7.92
C ARG A 44 -16.68 26.23 9.09
N TRP A 45 -16.29 26.94 10.14
CA TRP A 45 -15.95 26.34 11.41
C TRP A 45 -17.15 25.60 11.99
N THR A 46 -16.94 24.47 12.62
CA THR A 46 -17.94 23.78 13.42
C THR A 46 -18.31 24.58 14.65
N THR A 47 -19.35 24.20 15.36
CA THR A 47 -19.61 24.70 16.73
C THR A 47 -18.43 24.34 17.63
N CYS A 48 -18.24 25.09 18.71
CA CYS A 48 -17.20 24.78 19.68
C CYS A 48 -17.55 23.49 20.43
N ASP A 49 -16.66 22.52 20.38
CA ASP A 49 -16.77 21.33 21.20
C ASP A 49 -16.49 21.68 22.65
N SER A 50 -17.49 21.54 23.51
CA SER A 50 -17.42 21.89 24.92
C SER A 50 -16.50 20.99 25.73
N CYS A 51 -16.23 19.75 25.26
CA CYS A 51 -15.38 18.80 25.95
C CYS A 51 -13.90 19.03 25.67
N HIS A 52 -13.59 19.44 24.46
CA HIS A 52 -12.20 19.66 24.04
C HIS A 52 -11.84 21.14 23.90
N ASN A 53 -12.82 22.05 24.01
CA ASN A 53 -12.66 23.49 23.76
C ASN A 53 -11.99 23.78 22.41
N GLN A 54 -12.40 23.05 21.38
CA GLN A 54 -11.89 23.15 20.04
C GLN A 54 -13.03 23.19 19.02
N ARG A 55 -12.78 23.87 17.90
CA ARG A 55 -13.62 23.80 16.71
C ARG A 55 -12.78 23.42 15.52
N SER A 56 -13.39 22.83 14.52
CA SER A 56 -12.70 22.34 13.35
C SER A 56 -13.30 22.87 12.06
N ARG A 57 -12.50 22.85 10.99
CA ARG A 57 -12.98 23.03 9.63
C ARG A 57 -12.21 22.11 8.68
N THR A 58 -12.78 21.84 7.54
CA THR A 58 -12.19 20.95 6.54
C THR A 58 -12.20 21.56 5.16
N ARG A 59 -11.31 21.07 4.31
CA ARG A 59 -11.31 21.32 2.88
C ARG A 59 -11.09 19.99 2.15
N GLY A 60 -11.38 19.96 0.87
CA GLY A 60 -11.10 18.80 0.00
C GLY A 60 -10.07 19.16 -1.05
N ILE A 61 -9.57 18.16 -1.75
CA ILE A 61 -8.69 18.29 -2.90
C ILE A 61 -9.57 18.30 -4.16
N THR A 62 -9.34 19.26 -5.07
CA THR A 62 -10.00 19.34 -6.37
C THR A 62 -9.13 18.74 -7.47
N ALA A 63 -7.81 18.98 -7.41
CA ALA A 63 -6.83 18.43 -8.32
C ALA A 63 -5.52 18.18 -7.58
N PHE A 64 -4.89 17.05 -7.86
CA PHE A 64 -3.54 16.76 -7.37
C PHE A 64 -2.48 17.45 -8.24
N GLY A 65 -1.32 17.70 -7.64
CA GLY A 65 -0.15 18.15 -8.40
C GLY A 65 0.24 17.13 -9.47
N GLN A 66 0.61 17.61 -10.67
CA GLN A 66 0.99 16.74 -11.78
C GLN A 66 1.89 17.50 -12.75
N PHE A 67 2.67 16.77 -13.57
CA PHE A 67 3.55 17.35 -14.59
C PHE A 67 4.49 18.41 -14.03
N GLU A 68 5.24 18.05 -12.97
CA GLU A 68 6.12 18.94 -12.20
C GLU A 68 5.40 20.11 -11.47
N GLY A 69 4.10 20.00 -11.23
CA GLY A 69 3.38 20.90 -10.35
C GLY A 69 3.62 20.61 -8.87
N GLN A 70 3.16 21.50 -8.00
CA GLN A 70 3.32 21.37 -6.56
C GLN A 70 2.44 20.25 -6.00
N PRO A 71 2.96 19.38 -5.11
CA PRO A 71 2.17 18.31 -4.49
C PRO A 71 1.13 18.84 -3.51
N CYS A 72 0.10 18.03 -3.24
CA CYS A 72 -0.86 18.29 -2.18
C CYS A 72 -0.28 17.88 -0.82
N ALA A 73 0.52 18.73 -0.20
CA ALA A 73 1.15 18.50 1.10
C ALA A 73 0.42 19.17 2.28
N GLY A 74 -0.63 19.93 2.03
CA GLY A 74 -1.35 20.68 3.07
C GLY A 74 -2.44 19.84 3.75
N SER A 75 -2.68 20.09 5.05
CA SER A 75 -3.73 19.43 5.81
C SER A 75 -5.12 19.64 5.20
N LEU A 76 -5.94 18.60 5.23
CA LEU A 76 -7.36 18.64 4.83
C LEU A 76 -8.28 19.10 5.97
N GLY A 77 -7.77 19.22 7.17
CA GLY A 77 -8.52 19.72 8.32
C GLY A 77 -7.63 20.49 9.27
N GLU A 78 -8.19 21.47 9.94
CA GLU A 78 -7.51 22.22 10.99
C GLU A 78 -8.42 22.39 12.20
N LYS A 79 -7.81 22.56 13.36
CA LYS A 79 -8.47 22.81 14.64
C LYS A 79 -7.95 24.12 15.21
N GLU A 80 -8.82 24.84 15.91
CA GLU A 80 -8.42 25.98 16.71
C GLU A 80 -9.13 25.95 18.06
N ALA A 81 -8.52 26.55 19.07
CA ALA A 81 -9.10 26.66 20.39
C ALA A 81 -10.31 27.62 20.35
N CYS A 82 -11.35 27.26 21.09
CA CYS A 82 -12.54 28.07 21.28
C CYS A 82 -13.03 27.97 22.73
N SER A 83 -13.96 28.82 23.13
CA SER A 83 -14.62 28.73 24.40
C SER A 83 -16.13 28.74 24.21
N THR A 84 -16.83 27.93 24.98
CA THR A 84 -18.30 27.89 25.03
C THR A 84 -18.76 27.92 26.47
N GLN A 85 -20.00 28.38 26.68
CA GLN A 85 -20.65 28.31 27.99
C GLN A 85 -21.37 26.98 28.20
N GLU A 86 -21.44 26.14 27.17
CA GLU A 86 -22.04 24.82 27.27
C GLU A 86 -21.10 23.90 28.07
N ALA A 87 -21.66 23.21 29.06
CA ALA A 87 -20.89 22.21 29.82
C ALA A 87 -20.60 21.00 28.93
N CYS A 88 -19.41 20.41 29.11
CA CYS A 88 -19.12 19.12 28.52
C CYS A 88 -20.10 18.07 29.08
N VAL A 89 -20.88 17.47 28.18
CA VAL A 89 -21.73 16.35 28.53
C VAL A 89 -20.98 15.07 28.15
N ASN A 90 -20.30 14.47 29.12
CA ASN A 90 -19.71 13.17 28.92
C ASN A 90 -20.78 12.16 28.56
N PRO A 91 -20.57 11.33 27.53
CA PRO A 91 -21.48 10.26 27.25
C PRO A 91 -21.68 9.40 28.50
N PRO A 92 -22.92 9.07 28.90
CA PRO A 92 -23.14 8.26 30.08
C PRO A 92 -22.42 6.92 29.94
N ALA A 93 -21.78 6.46 31.02
CA ALA A 93 -21.25 5.11 31.09
C ALA A 93 -22.38 4.11 30.80
N PRO A 94 -22.10 2.98 30.14
CA PRO A 94 -23.10 1.95 29.95
C PRO A 94 -23.62 1.45 31.30
N ASN A 95 -24.93 1.26 31.41
CA ASN A 95 -25.48 0.58 32.57
C ASN A 95 -25.27 -0.94 32.42
N CYS A 96 -24.40 -1.50 33.23
CA CYS A 96 -24.15 -2.94 33.23
C CYS A 96 -25.38 -3.69 33.79
N SER A 97 -25.64 -4.88 33.27
CA SER A 97 -26.72 -5.76 33.76
C SER A 97 -26.37 -6.35 35.13
N ILE A 98 -27.37 -6.90 35.83
CA ILE A 98 -27.17 -7.55 37.15
C ILE A 98 -26.18 -8.74 37.06
N SER A 99 -26.04 -9.33 35.88
CA SER A 99 -25.12 -10.44 35.59
C SER A 99 -23.71 -10.00 35.20
N GLU A 100 -23.46 -8.69 35.21
CA GLU A 100 -22.20 -8.08 34.83
C GLU A 100 -21.58 -7.32 36.01
N PHE A 101 -20.26 -7.17 35.97
CA PHE A 101 -19.47 -6.31 36.79
C PHE A 101 -19.09 -5.05 36.00
N GLN A 102 -19.15 -3.90 36.61
CA GLN A 102 -18.76 -2.63 35.99
C GLN A 102 -17.36 -2.25 36.43
N CYS A 103 -16.41 -2.23 35.49
CA CYS A 103 -15.07 -1.70 35.68
C CYS A 103 -15.12 -0.19 36.06
N GLU A 104 -14.09 0.33 36.71
CA GLU A 104 -13.98 1.77 36.98
C GLU A 104 -13.98 2.60 35.68
N SER A 105 -13.45 2.07 34.59
CA SER A 105 -13.53 2.66 33.24
C SER A 105 -14.96 2.76 32.70
N GLY A 106 -15.93 2.15 33.38
CA GLY A 106 -17.33 2.07 32.95
C GLY A 106 -17.61 0.91 32.00
N THR A 107 -16.67 0.09 31.67
CA THR A 107 -16.86 -1.08 30.81
C THR A 107 -17.50 -2.22 31.60
N CYS A 108 -18.41 -2.96 30.95
CA CYS A 108 -19.09 -4.12 31.55
C CYS A 108 -18.36 -5.42 31.20
N ILE A 109 -18.08 -6.23 32.18
CA ILE A 109 -17.59 -7.59 32.03
C ILE A 109 -18.56 -8.58 32.71
N LYS A 110 -18.50 -9.85 32.36
CA LYS A 110 -19.32 -10.86 33.04
C LYS A 110 -18.94 -10.97 34.51
N LYS A 111 -19.90 -11.06 35.41
CA LYS A 111 -19.67 -11.12 36.85
C LYS A 111 -18.80 -12.30 37.29
N ASN A 112 -18.73 -13.38 36.54
CA ASN A 112 -17.88 -14.51 36.82
C ASN A 112 -16.39 -14.29 36.49
N LEU A 113 -16.07 -13.15 35.88
CA LEU A 113 -14.69 -12.72 35.57
C LEU A 113 -14.10 -11.88 36.69
N GLU A 114 -14.94 -11.37 37.62
CA GLU A 114 -14.49 -10.71 38.84
C GLU A 114 -13.69 -11.70 39.70
N CYS A 115 -12.50 -11.32 40.18
CA CYS A 115 -11.64 -12.11 41.05
C CYS A 115 -11.17 -13.44 40.44
N ASN A 116 -10.74 -13.42 39.19
CA ASN A 116 -10.29 -14.63 38.51
C ASN A 116 -8.79 -14.67 38.24
N TYR A 117 -8.03 -13.65 38.67
CA TYR A 117 -6.59 -13.49 38.47
C TYR A 117 -6.21 -13.11 37.00
N ASP A 118 -7.16 -12.86 36.14
CA ASP A 118 -6.96 -12.27 34.83
C ASP A 118 -7.36 -10.80 34.88
N ILE A 119 -6.64 -9.95 34.17
CA ILE A 119 -7.01 -8.56 34.03
C ILE A 119 -8.08 -8.48 32.91
N ASP A 120 -9.36 -8.59 33.30
CA ASP A 120 -10.49 -8.53 32.38
C ASP A 120 -10.99 -7.08 32.20
N CYS A 121 -10.81 -6.20 33.23
CA CYS A 121 -10.89 -4.74 33.16
C CYS A 121 -9.49 -4.16 32.92
N GLU A 122 -9.33 -3.25 31.95
CA GLU A 122 -8.01 -2.64 31.67
C GLU A 122 -7.47 -1.83 32.86
N ASP A 123 -8.34 -1.31 33.71
CA ASP A 123 -8.02 -0.59 34.94
C ASP A 123 -7.76 -1.51 36.14
N GLN A 124 -7.84 -2.83 35.99
CA GLN A 124 -7.62 -3.88 36.97
C GLN A 124 -8.64 -3.87 38.14
N SER A 125 -9.73 -3.13 38.03
CA SER A 125 -10.73 -3.01 39.10
C SER A 125 -11.50 -4.30 39.37
N ASP A 126 -11.44 -5.28 38.48
CA ASP A 126 -12.01 -6.62 38.65
C ASP A 126 -11.23 -7.54 39.56
N GLU A 127 -9.98 -7.21 39.91
CA GLU A 127 -9.10 -8.01 40.77
C GLU A 127 -8.87 -7.42 42.17
N ASP A 128 -9.59 -6.34 42.50
CA ASP A 128 -9.58 -5.78 43.87
C ASP A 128 -10.51 -6.57 44.80
N CYS A 129 -10.03 -7.71 45.27
CA CYS A 129 -10.85 -8.73 45.95
C CYS A 129 -10.28 -9.19 47.28
N GLU A 130 -11.17 -9.43 48.26
CA GLU A 130 -10.82 -9.96 49.59
C GLU A 130 -10.73 -11.50 49.66
N GLY A 131 -10.84 -12.24 48.56
CA GLY A 131 -10.94 -13.70 48.57
C GLY A 131 -9.91 -14.41 47.70
N PRO A 132 -9.75 -15.74 47.82
CA PRO A 132 -8.87 -16.50 46.93
C PRO A 132 -9.44 -16.50 45.53
N PRO A 133 -8.65 -16.04 44.50
CA PRO A 133 -9.13 -15.92 43.13
C PRO A 133 -9.40 -17.29 42.47
N ARG A 134 -10.34 -17.31 41.55
CA ARG A 134 -10.68 -18.50 40.75
C ARG A 134 -9.82 -18.50 39.48
N LYS A 135 -8.59 -19.00 39.55
CA LYS A 135 -7.66 -19.02 38.43
C LYS A 135 -8.18 -19.90 37.29
N PRO A 136 -8.42 -19.36 36.06
CA PRO A 136 -8.89 -20.15 34.90
C PRO A 136 -7.92 -21.27 34.52
N CYS A 137 -6.61 -21.04 34.64
CA CYS A 137 -5.56 -22.01 34.36
C CYS A 137 -5.16 -22.87 35.56
N ARG A 138 -5.96 -22.86 36.64
CA ARG A 138 -5.70 -23.58 37.90
C ARG A 138 -4.36 -23.14 38.56
N SER A 139 -3.43 -24.07 38.68
CA SER A 139 -2.11 -23.82 39.32
C SER A 139 -1.03 -23.35 38.32
N ARG A 140 -1.34 -23.25 37.04
CA ARG A 140 -0.37 -22.87 36.02
C ARG A 140 -0.45 -21.36 35.76
N GLU A 141 0.65 -20.68 35.92
CA GLU A 141 0.84 -19.33 35.40
C GLU A 141 1.36 -19.46 33.98
N LEU A 142 0.61 -18.95 33.02
CA LEU A 142 0.93 -19.04 31.62
C LEU A 142 1.03 -17.61 31.05
N ASP A 143 2.15 -17.34 30.43
CA ASP A 143 2.34 -16.06 29.73
C ASP A 143 1.40 -15.94 28.54
N THR A 144 1.03 -14.71 28.22
CA THR A 144 0.25 -14.40 27.03
C THR A 144 1.11 -14.51 25.77
N ASN A 145 0.55 -15.09 24.72
CA ASN A 145 1.22 -15.14 23.43
C ASN A 145 1.52 -13.75 22.89
N ARG A 146 2.79 -13.41 22.73
CA ARG A 146 3.23 -12.09 22.26
C ARG A 146 2.77 -11.75 20.83
N HIS A 147 2.60 -12.74 19.96
CA HIS A 147 2.09 -12.54 18.60
C HIS A 147 0.57 -12.38 18.61
N GLY A 148 -0.12 -13.10 19.51
CA GLY A 148 -1.55 -12.92 19.75
C GLY A 148 -1.88 -11.52 20.28
N ARG A 149 -1.04 -10.92 21.13
CA ARG A 149 -1.19 -9.53 21.58
C ARG A 149 -1.21 -8.53 20.42
N ARG A 150 -0.47 -8.83 19.35
CA ARG A 150 -0.32 -7.98 18.17
C ARG A 150 -1.36 -8.25 17.10
N ALA A 151 -2.26 -9.22 17.27
CA ALA A 151 -3.30 -9.52 16.29
C ALA A 151 -4.34 -8.39 16.21
N GLY A 152 -4.89 -8.16 15.02
CA GLY A 152 -6.00 -7.20 14.83
C GLY A 152 -5.59 -5.75 14.63
N TYR A 153 -4.32 -5.43 14.39
CA TYR A 153 -3.90 -4.05 14.14
C TYR A 153 -4.79 -3.33 13.14
N GLY A 154 -5.04 -2.05 13.44
CA GLY A 154 -5.65 -1.12 12.52
C GLY A 154 -4.81 -0.93 11.26
N ILE A 155 -5.48 -0.70 10.14
CA ILE A 155 -4.84 -0.48 8.85
C ILE A 155 -5.59 0.61 8.08
N ASN A 156 -4.85 1.48 7.43
CA ASN A 156 -5.43 2.39 6.45
C ASN A 156 -5.57 1.64 5.12
N ILE A 157 -6.78 1.60 4.56
CA ILE A 157 -7.03 0.90 3.31
C ILE A 157 -6.27 1.51 2.13
N LEU A 158 -6.07 2.82 2.15
CA LEU A 158 -5.24 3.51 1.19
C LEU A 158 -3.79 3.41 1.66
N GLY A 159 -2.98 2.65 0.92
CA GLY A 159 -1.57 2.51 1.19
C GLY A 159 -1.17 1.51 2.28
N SER A 160 -2.12 0.80 2.89
CA SER A 160 -1.85 -0.26 3.86
C SER A 160 -0.98 0.15 5.06
N SER A 161 -0.99 1.42 5.43
CA SER A 161 -0.24 1.92 6.58
C SER A 161 -0.81 1.34 7.89
N PRO A 162 0.03 0.83 8.80
CA PRO A 162 -0.43 0.33 10.10
C PRO A 162 -0.94 1.47 10.97
N ALA A 163 -1.96 1.18 11.77
CA ALA A 163 -2.58 2.08 12.74
C ALA A 163 -2.65 1.41 14.12
N GLN A 164 -3.20 2.10 15.11
CA GLN A 164 -3.31 1.53 16.47
C GLN A 164 -4.21 0.29 16.49
N ASN A 165 -3.93 -0.60 17.44
CA ASN A 165 -4.75 -1.78 17.67
C ASN A 165 -6.04 -1.39 18.41
N PRO A 166 -7.23 -1.63 17.85
CA PRO A 166 -8.49 -1.31 18.52
C PRO A 166 -8.89 -2.35 19.57
N PHE A 167 -8.11 -3.43 19.76
CA PHE A 167 -8.48 -4.58 20.58
C PHE A 167 -7.67 -4.66 21.86
N TYR A 168 -8.34 -5.07 22.95
CA TYR A 168 -7.69 -5.46 24.19
C TYR A 168 -7.30 -6.95 24.13
N ASN A 169 -6.07 -7.22 23.76
CA ASN A 169 -5.54 -8.59 23.56
C ASN A 169 -4.84 -9.18 24.79
N GLU A 170 -5.06 -8.61 25.97
CA GLU A 170 -4.77 -9.27 27.26
C GLU A 170 -6.01 -9.96 27.86
N TYR A 171 -7.16 -9.81 27.21
CA TYR A 171 -8.43 -10.38 27.63
C TYR A 171 -8.55 -11.86 27.25
N PHE A 172 -8.93 -12.71 28.19
CA PHE A 172 -9.09 -14.16 28.00
C PHE A 172 -10.52 -14.66 28.16
N HIS A 173 -11.42 -13.81 28.61
CA HIS A 173 -12.84 -14.16 28.83
C HIS A 173 -13.04 -15.32 29.81
N GLY A 174 -12.16 -15.48 30.81
CA GLY A 174 -12.19 -16.57 31.79
C GLY A 174 -11.79 -17.96 31.23
N PHE A 175 -11.27 -18.02 30.00
CA PHE A 175 -10.82 -19.27 29.38
C PHE A 175 -9.31 -19.44 29.45
N CYS A 176 -8.87 -20.68 29.67
CA CYS A 176 -7.47 -21.06 29.59
C CYS A 176 -7.18 -21.76 28.25
N SER A 177 -7.21 -20.98 27.17
CA SER A 177 -6.84 -21.49 25.84
C SER A 177 -5.31 -21.60 25.73
N GLN A 178 -4.80 -22.83 25.82
CA GLN A 178 -3.37 -23.09 25.76
C GLN A 178 -2.95 -23.47 24.35
N MET A 179 -1.77 -23.02 23.96
CA MET A 179 -1.11 -23.43 22.73
C MET A 179 0.40 -23.60 22.96
N TRP A 180 1.03 -24.42 22.16
CA TRP A 180 2.48 -24.54 22.18
C TRP A 180 3.11 -23.39 21.37
N ASP A 181 4.02 -22.65 22.00
CA ASP A 181 4.84 -21.64 21.32
C ASP A 181 6.22 -22.23 21.02
N PRO A 182 6.54 -22.52 19.75
CA PRO A 182 7.83 -23.08 19.39
C PRO A 182 8.99 -22.09 19.62
N THR A 183 8.71 -20.79 19.69
CA THR A 183 9.73 -19.76 19.89
C THR A 183 10.18 -19.67 21.35
N GLN A 184 9.28 -19.93 22.29
CA GLN A 184 9.54 -19.95 23.72
C GLN A 184 9.71 -21.37 24.25
N GLN A 185 9.42 -22.40 23.44
CA GLN A 185 9.37 -23.81 23.82
C GLN A 185 8.52 -24.04 25.08
N ALA A 186 7.40 -23.36 25.19
CA ALA A 186 6.50 -23.36 26.32
C ALA A 186 5.03 -23.40 25.90
N GLN A 187 4.19 -23.88 26.84
CA GLN A 187 2.76 -23.67 26.73
C GLN A 187 2.46 -22.23 27.11
N ILE A 188 1.76 -21.51 26.24
CA ILE A 188 1.35 -20.13 26.44
C ILE A 188 -0.15 -19.98 26.25
N ARG A 189 -0.69 -18.86 26.68
CA ARG A 189 -2.10 -18.58 26.64
C ARG A 189 -2.46 -17.71 25.42
N LEU A 190 -3.52 -18.11 24.70
CA LEU A 190 -4.00 -17.38 23.54
C LEU A 190 -5.07 -16.37 23.94
N PRO A 191 -4.96 -15.08 23.55
CA PRO A 191 -5.98 -14.08 23.81
C PRO A 191 -7.34 -14.45 23.25
N TRP A 192 -8.42 -14.04 23.93
CA TRP A 192 -9.79 -14.30 23.49
C TRP A 192 -10.08 -13.85 22.06
N ASN A 193 -9.62 -12.66 21.69
CA ASN A 193 -9.88 -12.09 20.35
C ASN A 193 -9.30 -12.92 19.20
N VAL A 194 -8.29 -13.75 19.48
CA VAL A 194 -7.63 -14.60 18.49
C VAL A 194 -8.31 -15.97 18.46
N ALA A 195 -8.93 -16.30 17.33
CA ALA A 195 -9.54 -17.62 17.16
C ALA A 195 -8.50 -18.69 16.85
N VAL A 196 -7.52 -18.35 16.03
CA VAL A 196 -6.46 -19.26 15.57
C VAL A 196 -5.15 -18.49 15.47
N LEU A 197 -4.08 -19.09 15.95
CA LEU A 197 -2.70 -18.70 15.70
C LEU A 197 -1.93 -19.95 15.31
N ASN A 198 -1.37 -19.96 14.11
CA ASN A 198 -0.57 -21.06 13.60
C ASN A 198 0.85 -20.61 13.42
N TYR A 199 1.80 -21.43 13.90
CA TYR A 199 3.21 -21.30 13.57
C TYR A 199 3.52 -22.18 12.37
N GLU A 200 3.80 -21.55 11.26
CA GLU A 200 4.11 -22.21 9.99
C GLU A 200 5.14 -21.37 9.25
N THR A 201 6.34 -21.93 9.13
CA THR A 201 7.41 -21.26 8.42
C THR A 201 7.29 -21.55 6.93
N ASN A 202 7.22 -20.49 6.13
CA ASN A 202 7.23 -20.56 4.67
C ASN A 202 8.21 -19.51 4.13
N VAL A 203 9.00 -19.90 3.16
CA VAL A 203 9.95 -19.01 2.49
C VAL A 203 9.61 -18.97 1.01
N GLU A 204 9.34 -17.77 0.53
CA GLU A 204 9.03 -17.51 -0.88
C GLU A 204 10.01 -16.47 -1.41
N GLU A 205 10.53 -16.72 -2.59
CA GLU A 205 11.33 -15.76 -3.33
C GLU A 205 10.83 -15.67 -4.76
N THR A 206 10.64 -14.47 -5.23
CA THR A 206 10.19 -14.17 -6.59
C THR A 206 11.12 -13.16 -7.25
N THR A 207 11.34 -13.33 -8.53
CA THR A 207 12.02 -12.35 -9.37
C THR A 207 11.05 -11.80 -10.41
N THR A 208 11.34 -10.64 -10.96
CA THR A 208 10.61 -10.11 -12.11
C THR A 208 10.59 -11.10 -13.26
N ASN A 209 9.48 -11.20 -13.97
CA ASN A 209 9.34 -12.11 -15.11
C ASN A 209 10.33 -11.80 -16.23
N GLU A 210 10.64 -10.52 -16.40
CA GLU A 210 11.57 -10.01 -17.42
C GLU A 210 12.52 -8.97 -16.83
N VAL A 211 13.60 -8.69 -17.53
CA VAL A 211 14.53 -7.61 -17.20
C VAL A 211 14.00 -6.33 -17.85
N TYR A 212 13.61 -5.38 -17.04
CA TYR A 212 13.01 -4.14 -17.52
C TYR A 212 14.05 -3.16 -18.03
N SER A 213 13.82 -2.61 -19.21
CA SER A 213 14.62 -1.51 -19.78
C SER A 213 14.16 -0.12 -19.32
N ASN A 214 13.10 -0.03 -18.53
CA ASN A 214 12.49 1.20 -18.06
C ASN A 214 12.07 1.07 -16.59
N SER A 215 12.44 2.06 -15.77
CA SER A 215 12.04 2.15 -14.37
C SER A 215 10.51 2.18 -14.18
N ASP A 216 9.78 2.86 -15.08
CA ASP A 216 8.32 2.95 -15.00
C ASP A 216 7.63 1.60 -15.19
N SER A 217 8.17 0.72 -16.04
CA SER A 217 7.63 -0.64 -16.22
C SER A 217 7.81 -1.49 -14.95
N LEU A 218 8.96 -1.38 -14.30
CA LEU A 218 9.20 -2.02 -13.01
C LEU A 218 8.26 -1.47 -11.93
N VAL A 219 8.13 -0.14 -11.84
CA VAL A 219 7.23 0.51 -10.88
C VAL A 219 5.79 0.07 -11.10
N ASN A 220 5.35 -0.06 -12.36
CA ASN A 220 4.02 -0.61 -12.69
C ASN A 220 3.80 -2.03 -12.14
N GLU A 221 4.81 -2.91 -12.23
CA GLU A 221 4.72 -4.25 -11.65
C GLU A 221 4.58 -4.19 -10.13
N VAL A 222 5.41 -3.39 -9.47
CA VAL A 222 5.35 -3.19 -8.01
C VAL A 222 3.97 -2.71 -7.56
N LEU A 223 3.38 -1.76 -8.29
CA LEU A 223 2.08 -1.21 -7.97
C LEU A 223 0.93 -2.20 -8.21
N LYS A 224 0.99 -2.95 -9.30
CA LYS A 224 0.01 -4.01 -9.58
C LYS A 224 0.03 -5.10 -8.51
N GLU A 225 1.21 -5.54 -8.10
CA GLU A 225 1.34 -6.55 -7.04
C GLU A 225 0.78 -6.04 -5.71
N ASN A 226 1.04 -4.79 -5.35
CA ASN A 226 0.49 -4.22 -4.13
C ASN A 226 -1.03 -4.07 -4.17
N SER A 227 -1.61 -3.70 -5.31
CA SER A 227 -3.06 -3.65 -5.47
C SER A 227 -3.70 -5.04 -5.27
N HIS A 228 -3.09 -6.10 -5.76
CA HIS A 228 -3.57 -7.47 -5.55
C HIS A 228 -3.42 -7.95 -4.10
N ASN A 229 -2.41 -7.50 -3.36
CA ASN A 229 -2.24 -7.86 -1.95
C ASN A 229 -3.30 -7.22 -1.02
N ILE A 230 -3.87 -6.09 -1.43
CA ILE A 230 -5.01 -5.43 -0.76
C ILE A 230 -6.34 -6.10 -1.17
N ASP A 231 -6.35 -6.76 -2.31
CA ASP A 231 -7.53 -7.19 -3.06
C ASP A 231 -8.25 -8.44 -2.52
N GLY A 232 -7.70 -9.16 -1.55
CA GLY A 232 -8.31 -10.41 -1.04
C GLY A 232 -9.75 -10.28 -0.50
N GLY A 233 -10.28 -9.07 -0.31
CA GLY A 233 -11.64 -8.86 0.18
C GLY A 233 -12.29 -7.53 -0.21
N LEU A 234 -11.56 -6.58 -0.79
CA LEU A 234 -12.02 -5.21 -1.02
C LEU A 234 -12.19 -4.82 -2.48
N SER A 235 -11.54 -5.51 -3.42
CA SER A 235 -11.72 -5.29 -4.85
C SER A 235 -13.18 -5.39 -5.29
N PHE A 236 -13.98 -6.16 -4.60
CA PHE A 236 -15.41 -6.33 -4.92
C PHE A 236 -16.28 -5.08 -4.63
N LYS A 237 -15.84 -4.16 -3.77
CA LYS A 237 -16.59 -2.92 -3.48
C LYS A 237 -15.90 -1.64 -3.95
N PHE A 238 -14.58 -1.68 -4.12
CA PHE A 238 -13.78 -0.54 -4.59
C PHE A 238 -13.28 -0.71 -6.02
N GLY A 239 -13.25 -1.95 -6.55
CA GLY A 239 -12.83 -2.27 -7.92
C GLY A 239 -13.64 -1.57 -8.99
N GLU A 240 -14.95 -1.40 -8.79
CA GLU A 240 -15.77 -0.60 -9.70
C GLU A 240 -15.37 0.88 -9.73
N GLY A 241 -14.85 1.42 -8.64
CA GLY A 241 -14.30 2.78 -8.58
C GLY A 241 -12.89 2.87 -9.19
N LEU A 242 -12.03 1.89 -8.94
CA LEU A 242 -10.64 1.86 -9.41
C LEU A 242 -10.53 1.46 -10.89
N GLU A 243 -11.27 0.44 -11.32
CA GLU A 243 -11.32 0.04 -12.74
C GLU A 243 -12.00 1.09 -13.61
N SER A 244 -12.99 1.82 -13.08
CA SER A 244 -13.64 2.91 -13.80
C SER A 244 -12.79 4.18 -13.88
N ALA A 245 -11.73 4.31 -13.09
CA ALA A 245 -10.83 5.46 -13.08
C ALA A 245 -9.64 5.34 -14.05
N GLY A 246 -9.73 4.51 -15.08
CA GLY A 246 -8.65 4.41 -16.06
C GLY A 246 -7.35 3.79 -15.54
N GLY A 247 -7.42 2.90 -14.54
CA GLY A 247 -6.27 2.11 -14.09
C GLY A 247 -5.25 2.87 -13.25
N GLY A 248 -5.69 3.82 -12.45
CA GLY A 248 -4.80 4.51 -11.51
C GLY A 248 -4.68 3.79 -10.15
N ILE A 249 -3.54 3.89 -9.49
CA ILE A 249 -3.23 3.23 -8.22
C ILE A 249 -2.76 4.27 -7.21
N GLU A 250 -3.38 4.30 -6.02
CA GLU A 250 -2.84 5.04 -4.88
C GLU A 250 -1.76 4.21 -4.20
N VAL A 251 -0.66 4.87 -3.86
CA VAL A 251 0.57 4.23 -3.40
C VAL A 251 0.74 4.50 -1.92
N GLY A 252 0.87 3.44 -1.12
CA GLY A 252 1.19 3.55 0.29
C GLY A 252 2.62 4.02 0.54
N HIS A 253 2.88 4.46 1.76
CA HIS A 253 4.15 5.09 2.15
C HIS A 253 5.37 4.21 1.81
N GLU A 254 5.34 2.92 2.14
CA GLU A 254 6.44 1.98 1.82
C GLU A 254 6.68 1.86 0.31
N THR A 255 5.61 1.79 -0.47
CA THR A 255 5.69 1.70 -1.94
C THR A 255 6.06 3.05 -2.56
N SER A 256 5.67 4.17 -1.94
CA SER A 256 6.08 5.51 -2.35
C SER A 256 7.59 5.67 -2.31
N ASP A 257 8.25 5.13 -1.28
CA ASP A 257 9.71 5.15 -1.16
C ASP A 257 10.38 4.37 -2.29
N ILE A 258 9.85 3.15 -2.62
CA ILE A 258 10.35 2.37 -3.75
C ILE A 258 10.21 3.16 -5.06
N VAL A 259 9.03 3.73 -5.31
CA VAL A 259 8.76 4.51 -6.53
C VAL A 259 9.69 5.71 -6.63
N ARG A 260 9.87 6.44 -5.52
CA ARG A 260 10.71 7.64 -5.46
C ARG A 260 12.18 7.30 -5.71
N GLU A 261 12.71 6.27 -5.03
CA GLU A 261 14.09 5.86 -5.17
C GLU A 261 14.40 5.30 -6.56
N VAL A 262 13.52 4.47 -7.12
CA VAL A 262 13.70 3.88 -8.45
C VAL A 262 13.64 4.95 -9.54
N ARG A 263 12.66 5.86 -9.48
CA ARG A 263 12.55 6.96 -10.47
C ARG A 263 13.66 7.99 -10.34
N GLY A 264 14.11 8.27 -9.12
CA GLY A 264 15.24 9.18 -8.87
C GLY A 264 16.59 8.69 -9.41
N THR A 265 16.67 7.42 -9.81
CA THR A 265 17.92 6.81 -10.32
C THR A 265 18.03 6.92 -11.85
N THR A 266 17.03 7.45 -12.54
CA THR A 266 17.05 7.56 -14.01
C THR A 266 18.21 8.46 -14.45
N THR A 267 19.23 7.84 -15.05
CA THR A 267 20.39 8.52 -15.62
C THR A 267 20.31 8.50 -17.16
N THR A 268 21.19 9.26 -17.81
CA THR A 268 21.33 9.31 -19.28
C THR A 268 21.89 8.00 -19.87
N LYS A 269 22.34 7.05 -19.05
CA LYS A 269 22.87 5.75 -19.47
C LYS A 269 21.75 4.75 -19.72
N SER A 270 21.97 3.86 -20.69
CA SER A 270 21.09 2.70 -20.90
C SER A 270 21.15 1.80 -19.69
N GLN A 271 20.05 1.72 -18.95
CA GLN A 271 19.93 0.93 -17.72
C GLN A 271 18.91 -0.16 -17.90
N ARG A 272 19.09 -1.24 -17.14
CA ARG A 272 18.12 -2.33 -16.97
C ARG A 272 17.78 -2.49 -15.50
N PHE A 273 16.61 -3.04 -15.22
CA PHE A 273 16.10 -3.19 -13.86
C PHE A 273 15.66 -4.63 -13.62
N VAL A 274 16.06 -5.18 -12.48
CA VAL A 274 15.58 -6.47 -11.97
C VAL A 274 15.17 -6.28 -10.53
N ARG A 275 14.00 -6.80 -10.17
CA ARG A 275 13.52 -6.82 -8.79
C ARG A 275 13.55 -8.25 -8.27
N VAL A 276 14.10 -8.44 -7.09
CA VAL A 276 14.02 -9.67 -6.32
C VAL A 276 13.23 -9.37 -5.05
N LYS A 277 12.19 -10.14 -4.80
CA LYS A 277 11.37 -10.04 -3.60
C LYS A 277 11.41 -11.36 -2.85
N GLY A 278 11.76 -11.31 -1.57
CA GLY A 278 11.74 -12.46 -0.70
C GLY A 278 10.85 -12.23 0.51
N ARG A 279 10.19 -13.29 0.93
CA ARG A 279 9.27 -13.28 2.05
C ARG A 279 9.51 -14.50 2.93
N VAL A 280 9.65 -14.26 4.22
CA VAL A 280 9.75 -15.30 5.24
C VAL A 280 8.54 -15.17 6.16
N GLN A 281 7.57 -16.06 6.03
CA GLN A 281 6.45 -16.18 6.95
C GLN A 281 6.84 -17.13 8.08
N PHE A 282 6.43 -16.87 9.33
CA PHE A 282 6.62 -17.81 10.41
C PHE A 282 5.35 -18.07 11.22
N ALA A 283 4.35 -17.19 11.18
CA ALA A 283 3.06 -17.38 11.83
C ALA A 283 1.92 -16.73 11.05
N SER A 284 0.72 -17.24 11.26
CA SER A 284 -0.51 -16.62 10.79
C SER A 284 -1.54 -16.60 11.91
N PHE A 285 -2.40 -15.58 11.93
CA PHE A 285 -3.47 -15.46 12.90
C PHE A 285 -4.81 -15.15 12.22
N ARG A 286 -5.88 -15.52 12.92
CA ARG A 286 -7.25 -15.16 12.56
C ARG A 286 -8.00 -14.68 13.79
N MET A 287 -8.59 -13.49 13.70
CA MET A 287 -9.46 -12.94 14.74
C MET A 287 -10.77 -13.70 14.82
N ARG A 288 -11.42 -13.70 16.00
CA ARG A 288 -12.77 -14.25 16.15
C ARG A 288 -13.76 -13.48 15.29
N PRO A 289 -14.79 -14.16 14.74
CA PRO A 289 -15.78 -13.50 13.90
C PRO A 289 -16.77 -12.63 14.68
N ARG A 290 -16.89 -12.85 16.01
CA ARG A 290 -17.88 -12.18 16.87
C ARG A 290 -17.35 -12.03 18.29
N SER A 291 -17.99 -11.15 19.07
CA SER A 291 -17.71 -10.94 20.50
C SER A 291 -16.23 -10.57 20.76
N LEU A 292 -15.70 -9.73 19.90
CA LEU A 292 -14.35 -9.18 20.09
C LEU A 292 -14.36 -8.21 21.28
N ARG A 293 -13.35 -8.29 22.11
CA ARG A 293 -13.09 -7.33 23.19
C ARG A 293 -12.23 -6.19 22.61
N VAL A 294 -12.85 -5.04 22.44
CA VAL A 294 -12.15 -3.82 22.03
C VAL A 294 -11.55 -3.13 23.24
N ALA A 295 -10.51 -2.33 23.02
CA ALA A 295 -9.83 -1.56 24.05
C ALA A 295 -10.74 -0.44 24.59
N ASP A 296 -10.61 -0.13 25.88
CA ASP A 296 -11.39 0.92 26.52
C ASP A 296 -11.09 2.30 25.93
N GLU A 297 -9.84 2.57 25.56
CA GLU A 297 -9.42 3.77 24.84
C GLU A 297 -10.16 3.89 23.50
N PHE A 298 -10.21 2.82 22.70
CA PHE A 298 -10.97 2.79 21.44
C PHE A 298 -12.45 3.09 21.67
N LEU A 299 -13.08 2.46 22.69
CA LEU A 299 -14.48 2.71 23.01
C LEU A 299 -14.73 4.15 23.41
N ASN A 300 -13.83 4.73 24.18
CA ASN A 300 -13.94 6.14 24.61
C ASN A 300 -13.84 7.07 23.41
N GLU A 301 -12.87 6.87 22.52
CA GLU A 301 -12.78 7.64 21.27
C GLU A 301 -14.05 7.52 20.41
N VAL A 302 -14.62 6.32 20.30
CA VAL A 302 -15.92 6.13 19.61
C VAL A 302 -17.04 6.88 20.32
N ARG A 303 -17.09 6.92 21.66
CA ARG A 303 -18.12 7.66 22.44
C ARG A 303 -18.03 9.18 22.20
N PHE A 304 -16.82 9.71 22.03
CA PHE A 304 -16.59 11.12 21.74
C PHE A 304 -16.87 11.51 20.29
N LEU A 305 -17.00 10.55 19.37
CA LEU A 305 -17.40 10.88 18.00
C LEU A 305 -18.77 11.56 17.98
N PRO A 306 -18.90 12.74 17.34
CA PRO A 306 -20.12 13.52 17.34
C PRO A 306 -21.27 12.78 16.65
N LEU A 307 -22.49 12.88 17.19
CA LEU A 307 -23.72 12.32 16.59
C LEU A 307 -24.15 13.11 15.34
N GLN A 308 -23.66 14.31 15.15
CA GLN A 308 -23.75 15.04 13.89
C GLN A 308 -22.48 14.79 13.09
N TYR A 309 -22.60 14.50 11.80
CA TYR A 309 -21.41 14.18 10.98
C TYR A 309 -20.47 15.37 10.85
N GLU A 310 -19.32 15.27 11.46
CA GLU A 310 -18.20 16.20 11.36
C GLU A 310 -16.98 15.52 10.74
N LYS A 311 -16.72 15.80 9.46
CA LYS A 311 -15.68 15.12 8.66
C LYS A 311 -14.32 15.06 9.38
N LYS A 312 -13.89 16.16 10.05
CA LYS A 312 -12.58 16.21 10.71
C LYS A 312 -12.48 15.23 11.89
N ALA A 313 -13.51 15.19 12.76
CA ALA A 313 -13.50 14.29 13.91
C ALA A 313 -13.43 12.83 13.49
N TYR A 314 -14.19 12.44 12.46
CA TYR A 314 -14.17 11.07 11.93
C TYR A 314 -12.87 10.74 11.19
N PHE A 315 -12.24 11.71 10.52
CA PHE A 315 -10.96 11.51 9.86
C PHE A 315 -9.83 11.38 10.89
N ASP A 316 -9.82 12.15 11.96
CA ASP A 316 -8.84 12.01 13.05
C ASP A 316 -8.92 10.63 13.70
N PHE A 317 -10.12 10.14 13.94
CA PHE A 317 -10.33 8.78 14.45
C PHE A 317 -9.72 7.74 13.50
N MET A 318 -9.92 7.90 12.18
CA MET A 318 -9.33 6.98 11.19
C MET A 318 -7.82 7.13 11.05
N GLU A 319 -7.25 8.31 11.32
CA GLU A 319 -5.79 8.49 11.37
C GLU A 319 -5.17 7.69 12.52
N ILE A 320 -5.87 7.56 13.65
CA ILE A 320 -5.40 6.81 14.82
C ILE A 320 -5.60 5.30 14.65
N TYR A 321 -6.82 4.87 14.36
CA TYR A 321 -7.21 3.45 14.37
C TYR A 321 -7.27 2.80 12.99
N GLY A 322 -7.06 3.57 11.94
CA GLY A 322 -7.22 3.11 10.57
C GLY A 322 -8.66 3.11 10.08
N THR A 323 -8.85 2.86 8.79
CA THR A 323 -10.16 2.66 8.17
C THR A 323 -10.70 1.25 8.38
N HIS A 324 -9.77 0.30 8.58
CA HIS A 324 -9.99 -1.13 8.73
C HIS A 324 -9.09 -1.70 9.82
N TYR A 325 -9.37 -2.93 10.23
CA TYR A 325 -8.47 -3.74 11.06
C TYR A 325 -8.11 -5.04 10.35
N THR A 326 -7.02 -5.65 10.72
CA THR A 326 -6.56 -6.92 10.16
C THR A 326 -7.29 -8.10 10.79
N ARG A 327 -8.24 -8.68 10.09
CA ARG A 327 -8.99 -9.85 10.55
C ARG A 327 -8.19 -11.15 10.45
N TYR A 328 -7.49 -11.32 9.36
CA TYR A 328 -6.51 -12.40 9.14
C TYR A 328 -5.19 -11.76 8.72
N GLY A 329 -4.11 -12.24 9.28
CA GLY A 329 -2.79 -11.72 8.97
C GLY A 329 -1.70 -12.77 9.04
N LYS A 330 -0.58 -12.49 8.36
CA LYS A 330 0.63 -13.30 8.42
C LYS A 330 1.76 -12.47 8.99
N PHE A 331 2.46 -13.03 9.94
CA PHE A 331 3.67 -12.46 10.54
C PHE A 331 4.92 -13.02 9.88
N GLY A 332 5.89 -12.14 9.65
CA GLY A 332 7.12 -12.54 9.00
C GLY A 332 8.06 -11.37 8.73
N GLY A 333 8.89 -11.54 7.73
CA GLY A 333 9.73 -10.50 7.16
C GLY A 333 9.66 -10.51 5.64
N GLU A 334 9.92 -9.36 5.05
CA GLU A 334 9.95 -9.18 3.59
C GLU A 334 11.16 -8.33 3.23
N TYR A 335 11.82 -8.67 2.13
CA TYR A 335 12.82 -7.82 1.51
C TYR A 335 12.52 -7.64 0.03
N GLN A 336 12.91 -6.48 -0.48
CA GLN A 336 12.85 -6.17 -1.90
C GLN A 336 14.18 -5.55 -2.32
N LEU A 337 14.79 -6.13 -3.32
CA LEU A 337 16.03 -5.69 -3.93
C LEU A 337 15.73 -5.21 -5.35
N VAL A 338 15.97 -3.94 -5.62
CA VAL A 338 15.83 -3.41 -6.98
C VAL A 338 17.22 -3.11 -7.51
N TYR A 339 17.66 -3.95 -8.40
CA TYR A 339 18.95 -3.84 -9.08
C TYR A 339 18.84 -2.89 -10.27
N VAL A 340 19.72 -1.91 -10.30
CA VAL A 340 19.95 -1.03 -11.45
C VAL A 340 21.20 -1.53 -12.15
N LEU A 341 21.03 -2.01 -13.38
CA LEU A 341 22.08 -2.72 -14.13
C LEU A 341 22.59 -1.87 -15.29
N ASN A 342 23.88 -1.96 -15.55
CA ASN A 342 24.55 -1.32 -16.68
C ASN A 342 24.39 -2.16 -17.94
N ASN A 343 23.52 -1.72 -18.86
CA ASN A 343 23.23 -2.44 -20.09
C ASN A 343 24.43 -2.57 -21.03
N GLU A 344 25.35 -1.60 -21.05
CA GLU A 344 26.55 -1.64 -21.90
C GLU A 344 27.48 -2.78 -21.48
N VAL A 345 27.68 -2.93 -20.15
CA VAL A 345 28.52 -3.98 -19.59
C VAL A 345 27.91 -5.35 -19.80
N ILE A 346 26.59 -5.49 -19.62
CA ILE A 346 25.86 -6.72 -19.88
C ILE A 346 26.03 -7.18 -21.33
N THR A 347 25.85 -6.24 -22.27
CA THR A 347 25.98 -6.50 -23.71
C THR A 347 27.43 -6.87 -24.07
N LYS A 348 28.43 -6.16 -23.51
CA LYS A 348 29.87 -6.49 -23.76
C LYS A 348 30.26 -7.88 -23.24
N LYS A 349 29.67 -8.31 -22.12
CA LYS A 349 29.96 -9.62 -21.51
C LYS A 349 29.05 -10.74 -22.00
N ASP A 350 28.11 -10.46 -22.91
CA ASP A 350 27.14 -11.40 -23.51
C ASP A 350 26.37 -12.23 -22.46
N VAL A 351 25.97 -11.59 -21.37
CA VAL A 351 25.20 -12.24 -20.30
C VAL A 351 23.72 -12.17 -20.60
N ASN A 352 23.06 -13.33 -20.67
CA ASN A 352 21.62 -13.39 -20.91
C ASN A 352 20.79 -13.09 -19.66
N ASP A 353 19.53 -12.72 -19.87
CA ASP A 353 18.61 -12.29 -18.81
C ASP A 353 18.31 -13.41 -17.79
N GLU A 354 18.31 -14.67 -18.21
CA GLU A 354 18.08 -15.81 -17.32
C GLU A 354 19.24 -16.00 -16.34
N THR A 355 20.47 -15.89 -16.84
CA THR A 355 21.69 -15.95 -16.01
C THR A 355 21.74 -14.77 -15.04
N LEU A 356 21.38 -13.55 -15.49
CA LEU A 356 21.28 -12.38 -14.62
C LEU A 356 20.32 -12.61 -13.48
N LYS A 357 19.09 -13.03 -13.76
CA LYS A 357 18.07 -13.30 -12.74
C LYS A 357 18.55 -14.35 -11.75
N LYS A 358 19.10 -15.47 -12.24
CA LYS A 358 19.61 -16.54 -11.41
C LYS A 358 20.73 -16.09 -10.48
N CYS A 359 21.60 -15.21 -10.93
CA CYS A 359 22.71 -14.69 -10.14
C CYS A 359 22.30 -13.62 -9.12
N LEU A 360 21.21 -12.89 -9.37
CA LEU A 360 20.71 -11.84 -8.49
C LEU A 360 19.74 -12.37 -7.43
N THR A 361 19.23 -13.60 -7.56
CA THR A 361 18.40 -14.25 -6.54
C THR A 361 19.23 -14.66 -5.32
N VAL A 362 18.62 -14.60 -4.15
CA VAL A 362 19.23 -15.07 -2.90
C VAL A 362 19.24 -16.60 -2.84
N GLY A 363 18.28 -17.24 -3.53
CA GLY A 363 18.09 -18.67 -3.51
C GLY A 363 17.69 -19.21 -2.15
N ALA A 364 16.91 -18.43 -1.41
CA ALA A 364 16.43 -18.76 -0.08
C ALA A 364 15.57 -20.04 -0.09
N LYS A 365 15.91 -21.01 0.75
CA LYS A 365 15.20 -22.28 0.90
C LYS A 365 14.99 -22.61 2.38
N LEU A 366 13.90 -23.31 2.65
CA LEU A 366 13.64 -23.90 3.95
C LEU A 366 14.35 -25.27 4.02
N GLU A 367 15.29 -25.43 4.94
CA GLU A 367 15.93 -26.72 5.22
C GLU A 367 15.48 -27.28 6.58
N ALA A 368 15.40 -28.62 6.69
CA ALA A 368 14.75 -29.31 7.81
C ALA A 368 15.40 -29.12 9.18
N ALA A 369 16.63 -28.64 9.24
CA ALA A 369 17.38 -28.46 10.50
C ALA A 369 17.68 -27.00 10.84
N ASP A 370 17.77 -26.14 9.86
CA ASP A 370 18.00 -24.69 10.03
C ASP A 370 16.97 -23.94 9.21
N ILE A 371 16.33 -22.99 9.84
CA ILE A 371 15.12 -22.32 9.35
C ILE A 371 15.28 -21.71 7.97
N VAL A 372 16.48 -21.39 7.53
CA VAL A 372 16.72 -20.86 6.17
C VAL A 372 18.17 -21.11 5.72
N SER A 373 18.36 -21.78 4.60
CA SER A 373 19.64 -21.78 3.89
C SER A 373 19.56 -20.90 2.64
N ALA A 374 20.63 -20.22 2.33
CA ALA A 374 20.76 -19.46 1.10
C ALA A 374 21.90 -20.05 0.24
N ASN A 375 21.59 -20.37 -1.00
CA ASN A 375 22.54 -21.00 -1.92
C ASN A 375 23.08 -19.93 -2.89
N ILE A 376 23.93 -19.02 -2.38
CA ILE A 376 24.39 -17.83 -3.09
C ILE A 376 25.61 -18.12 -4.00
N LYS A 377 26.31 -19.24 -3.83
CA LYS A 377 27.53 -19.53 -4.58
C LYS A 377 27.27 -20.45 -5.78
N ASN A 378 26.85 -19.87 -6.90
CA ASN A 378 26.98 -20.51 -8.20
C ASN A 378 28.25 -19.96 -8.88
N LYS A 379 29.19 -20.83 -9.26
CA LYS A 379 30.45 -20.48 -9.93
C LYS A 379 30.25 -19.68 -11.23
N ASP A 380 29.07 -19.77 -11.84
CA ASP A 380 28.72 -19.07 -13.08
C ASP A 380 28.36 -17.58 -12.87
N CYS A 381 28.32 -17.11 -11.62
CA CYS A 381 27.91 -15.74 -11.28
C CYS A 381 29.09 -14.78 -10.99
N ASP A 382 30.33 -15.28 -11.03
CA ASP A 382 31.52 -14.41 -10.83
C ASP A 382 31.61 -13.30 -11.88
N SER A 383 31.02 -13.50 -13.06
CA SER A 383 30.93 -12.50 -14.12
C SER A 383 29.94 -11.37 -13.81
N VAL A 384 28.98 -11.59 -12.91
CA VAL A 384 27.94 -10.63 -12.51
C VAL A 384 28.36 -9.81 -11.29
N ALA A 385 29.41 -10.25 -10.58
CA ALA A 385 29.89 -9.63 -9.36
C ALA A 385 30.29 -8.18 -9.55
N THR A 386 30.08 -7.43 -8.50
CA THR A 386 30.34 -6.01 -8.30
C THR A 386 31.81 -5.62 -8.30
N LYS A 387 32.08 -4.31 -8.27
CA LYS A 387 33.40 -3.74 -8.03
C LYS A 387 34.08 -4.39 -6.83
N LYS A 388 35.18 -5.10 -7.06
CA LYS A 388 36.11 -5.41 -5.96
C LYS A 388 36.84 -4.12 -5.61
N GLU A 389 36.84 -3.79 -4.31
CA GLU A 389 37.58 -2.67 -3.76
C GLU A 389 39.07 -2.81 -4.15
N GLY A 390 39.57 -1.90 -5.02
CA GLY A 390 40.95 -1.88 -5.50
C GLY A 390 41.17 -2.21 -6.98
N ASP A 391 40.15 -2.65 -7.72
CA ASP A 391 40.28 -2.92 -9.16
C ASP A 391 39.62 -1.82 -9.99
N ASN A 392 40.43 -0.89 -10.48
CA ASN A 392 39.99 0.26 -11.29
C ASN A 392 39.62 -0.12 -12.74
N THR A 393 39.65 -1.41 -13.13
CA THR A 393 39.55 -1.85 -14.53
C THR A 393 38.34 -2.69 -14.86
N GLN A 394 37.62 -3.23 -13.88
CA GLN A 394 36.41 -4.00 -14.15
C GLN A 394 35.15 -3.14 -14.07
N GLU A 395 34.50 -2.95 -15.21
CA GLU A 395 33.16 -2.35 -15.27
C GLU A 395 32.15 -3.29 -14.58
N ALA A 396 31.54 -2.82 -13.50
CA ALA A 396 30.51 -3.56 -12.77
C ALA A 396 29.22 -3.65 -13.58
N MET A 397 28.56 -4.81 -13.56
CA MET A 397 27.22 -4.95 -14.17
C MET A 397 26.13 -4.30 -13.31
N VAL A 398 26.30 -4.28 -11.99
CA VAL A 398 25.36 -3.65 -11.04
C VAL A 398 25.85 -2.23 -10.73
N ASP A 399 25.11 -1.24 -11.18
CA ASP A 399 25.39 0.16 -10.89
C ASP A 399 24.93 0.54 -9.48
N LYS A 400 23.74 0.08 -9.08
CA LYS A 400 23.11 0.41 -7.80
C LYS A 400 22.13 -0.68 -7.38
N VAL A 401 21.94 -0.84 -6.08
CA VAL A 401 20.86 -1.66 -5.52
C VAL A 401 20.07 -0.84 -4.52
N HIS A 402 18.75 -0.76 -4.73
CA HIS A 402 17.84 -0.25 -3.72
C HIS A 402 17.35 -1.41 -2.86
N VAL A 403 17.47 -1.28 -1.55
CA VAL A 403 17.18 -2.35 -0.58
C VAL A 403 16.09 -1.89 0.38
N PHE A 404 14.97 -2.60 0.35
CA PHE A 404 13.84 -2.39 1.24
C PHE A 404 13.67 -3.64 2.09
N VAL A 405 13.63 -3.47 3.41
CA VAL A 405 13.52 -4.58 4.37
C VAL A 405 12.44 -4.25 5.39
N LYS A 406 11.55 -5.20 5.60
CA LYS A 406 10.44 -5.13 6.56
C LYS A 406 10.49 -6.32 7.52
N GLY A 407 10.39 -6.07 8.81
CA GLY A 407 10.56 -7.08 9.85
C GLY A 407 12.01 -7.47 10.11
N GLY A 408 12.22 -8.26 11.15
CA GLY A 408 13.52 -8.59 11.68
C GLY A 408 14.08 -7.52 12.62
N ASP A 409 15.23 -7.82 13.20
CA ASP A 409 15.96 -6.88 14.05
C ASP A 409 16.50 -5.71 13.23
N ILE A 410 16.50 -4.51 13.81
CA ILE A 410 16.91 -3.27 13.13
C ILE A 410 18.38 -3.36 12.70
N ALA A 411 19.26 -3.92 13.55
CA ALA A 411 20.68 -4.04 13.24
C ALA A 411 20.92 -5.06 12.12
N ALA A 412 20.24 -6.21 12.15
CA ALA A 412 20.29 -7.23 11.10
C ALA A 412 19.77 -6.70 9.75
N ALA A 413 18.65 -5.97 9.77
CA ALA A 413 18.11 -5.33 8.57
C ALA A 413 19.05 -4.25 8.00
N ALA A 414 19.71 -3.47 8.87
CA ALA A 414 20.69 -2.47 8.46
C ALA A 414 21.96 -3.12 7.88
N ALA A 415 22.44 -4.21 8.51
CA ALA A 415 23.57 -4.99 7.99
C ALA A 415 23.27 -5.56 6.60
N MET A 416 22.08 -6.13 6.41
CA MET A 416 21.60 -6.65 5.14
C MET A 416 21.59 -5.55 4.06
N ARG A 417 21.03 -4.37 4.37
CA ARG A 417 21.03 -3.22 3.46
C ARG A 417 22.45 -2.78 3.09
N THR A 418 23.31 -2.62 4.06
CA THR A 418 24.69 -2.14 3.87
C THR A 418 25.50 -3.12 3.03
N THR A 419 25.42 -4.42 3.32
CA THR A 419 26.15 -5.47 2.58
C THR A 419 25.69 -5.53 1.13
N VAL A 420 24.40 -5.56 0.87
CA VAL A 420 23.87 -5.60 -0.51
C VAL A 420 24.23 -4.34 -1.29
N GLN A 421 24.18 -3.17 -0.66
CA GLN A 421 24.58 -1.91 -1.32
C GLN A 421 26.08 -1.86 -1.64
N LYS A 422 26.91 -2.45 -0.78
CA LYS A 422 28.38 -2.48 -0.96
C LYS A 422 28.82 -3.55 -1.94
N GLU A 423 28.29 -4.76 -1.81
CA GLU A 423 28.72 -5.93 -2.58
C GLU A 423 27.89 -6.18 -3.84
N GLY A 424 26.70 -5.56 -3.95
CA GLY A 424 25.76 -5.70 -5.05
C GLY A 424 25.03 -7.04 -5.08
N THR A 425 25.30 -7.93 -4.15
CA THR A 425 24.65 -9.22 -3.97
C THR A 425 24.37 -9.48 -2.50
N MET A 426 23.41 -10.36 -2.23
CA MET A 426 23.09 -10.77 -0.87
C MET A 426 24.13 -11.76 -0.33
N ASP A 427 24.62 -11.53 0.87
CA ASP A 427 25.44 -12.49 1.61
C ASP A 427 24.55 -13.49 2.38
N ALA A 428 24.94 -14.76 2.38
CA ALA A 428 24.15 -15.86 2.97
C ALA A 428 24.05 -15.76 4.50
N ASP A 429 25.12 -15.34 5.15
CA ASP A 429 25.16 -15.29 6.62
C ASP A 429 24.36 -14.07 7.11
N VAL A 430 24.48 -12.94 6.44
CA VAL A 430 23.69 -11.73 6.71
C VAL A 430 22.20 -11.98 6.48
N TYR A 431 21.84 -12.71 5.41
CA TYR A 431 20.45 -13.12 5.17
C TYR A 431 19.93 -14.02 6.27
N ARG A 432 20.73 -15.02 6.70
CA ARG A 432 20.36 -15.97 7.76
C ARG A 432 20.14 -15.23 9.10
N GLU A 433 21.03 -14.31 9.47
CA GLU A 433 20.92 -13.51 10.69
C GLU A 433 19.62 -12.69 10.69
N TRP A 434 19.32 -12.01 9.59
CA TRP A 434 18.06 -11.29 9.46
C TRP A 434 16.84 -12.23 9.55
N ALA A 435 16.85 -13.34 8.82
CA ALA A 435 15.72 -14.28 8.79
C ALA A 435 15.45 -14.90 10.17
N GLN A 436 16.49 -15.22 10.94
CA GLN A 436 16.35 -15.71 12.31
C GLN A 436 15.81 -14.64 13.27
N SER A 437 16.16 -13.38 13.06
CA SER A 437 15.70 -12.27 13.90
C SER A 437 14.21 -11.96 13.72
N ILE A 438 13.58 -12.41 12.62
CA ILE A 438 12.15 -12.20 12.33
C ILE A 438 11.26 -12.82 13.42
N ILE A 439 11.64 -13.95 13.97
CA ILE A 439 10.88 -14.64 15.04
C ILE A 439 10.61 -13.71 16.23
N ASN A 440 11.58 -12.87 16.55
CA ASN A 440 11.47 -11.93 17.68
C ASN A 440 10.83 -10.59 17.27
N ASN A 441 11.08 -10.14 16.05
CA ASN A 441 10.66 -8.85 15.54
C ASN A 441 9.90 -8.99 14.20
N PRO A 442 8.76 -9.71 14.18
CA PRO A 442 8.02 -9.88 12.94
C PRO A 442 7.29 -8.62 12.54
N ALA A 443 7.17 -8.41 11.24
CA ALA A 443 6.23 -7.49 10.64
C ALA A 443 4.97 -8.21 10.17
N LEU A 444 3.90 -7.46 9.96
CA LEU A 444 2.73 -7.94 9.25
C LEU A 444 3.03 -7.88 7.74
N ILE A 445 3.13 -9.06 7.11
CA ILE A 445 3.48 -9.20 5.68
C ILE A 445 2.29 -9.51 4.78
N HIS A 446 1.14 -9.81 5.38
CA HIS A 446 -0.13 -10.00 4.70
C HIS A 446 -1.27 -9.62 5.62
N SER A 447 -2.32 -8.97 5.09
CA SER A 447 -3.50 -8.56 5.83
C SER A 447 -4.75 -8.76 4.98
N GLU A 448 -5.77 -9.40 5.58
CA GLU A 448 -7.15 -9.35 5.10
C GLU A 448 -7.90 -8.33 5.96
N PRO A 449 -8.18 -7.14 5.45
CA PRO A 449 -8.79 -6.09 6.23
C PRO A 449 -10.31 -6.26 6.36
N GLU A 450 -10.86 -5.82 7.50
CA GLU A 450 -12.29 -5.67 7.73
C GLU A 450 -12.58 -4.25 8.24
N PRO A 451 -13.69 -3.60 7.82
CA PRO A 451 -13.95 -2.22 8.20
C PRO A 451 -14.00 -2.00 9.72
N ILE A 452 -13.35 -0.95 10.21
CA ILE A 452 -13.23 -0.65 11.64
C ILE A 452 -14.58 -0.46 12.34
N TYR A 453 -15.61 0.02 11.63
CA TYR A 453 -16.93 0.21 12.21
C TYR A 453 -17.64 -1.10 12.59
N THR A 454 -17.19 -2.26 12.12
CA THR A 454 -17.79 -3.56 12.41
C THR A 454 -17.53 -4.04 13.83
N VAL A 455 -16.54 -3.45 14.52
CA VAL A 455 -16.18 -3.81 15.90
C VAL A 455 -16.84 -2.92 16.95
N ILE A 456 -17.60 -1.92 16.54
CA ILE A 456 -18.32 -1.04 17.45
C ILE A 456 -19.51 -1.79 18.07
N PRO A 457 -19.60 -1.87 19.41
CA PRO A 457 -20.73 -2.48 20.09
C PRO A 457 -22.02 -1.73 19.80
N LEU A 458 -23.05 -2.45 19.30
CA LEU A 458 -24.32 -1.84 18.87
C LEU A 458 -25.23 -1.47 20.04
N ASP A 459 -25.00 -1.96 21.23
CA ASP A 459 -25.66 -1.63 22.49
C ASP A 459 -25.21 -0.28 23.07
N MET A 460 -24.11 0.25 22.60
CA MET A 460 -23.63 1.58 23.00
C MET A 460 -24.58 2.69 22.51
N PRO A 461 -24.90 3.67 23.37
CA PRO A 461 -25.75 4.81 22.99
C PRO A 461 -25.25 5.52 21.74
N GLY A 462 -26.10 5.64 20.71
CA GLY A 462 -25.75 6.30 19.46
C GLY A 462 -24.83 5.52 18.51
N ALA A 463 -24.56 4.23 18.79
CA ALA A 463 -23.70 3.37 17.99
C ALA A 463 -24.11 3.31 16.50
N ASN A 464 -25.38 3.11 16.21
CA ASN A 464 -25.87 3.03 14.83
C ASN A 464 -25.58 4.30 14.02
N THR A 465 -25.72 5.46 14.63
CA THR A 465 -25.40 6.75 14.00
C THR A 465 -23.91 6.86 13.72
N ARG A 466 -23.05 6.54 14.69
CA ARG A 466 -21.61 6.58 14.54
C ARG A 466 -21.09 5.58 13.51
N VAL A 467 -21.66 4.36 13.49
CA VAL A 467 -21.38 3.36 12.44
C VAL A 467 -21.75 3.89 11.05
N ALA A 468 -22.94 4.50 10.91
CA ALA A 468 -23.34 5.12 9.64
C ALA A 468 -22.39 6.25 9.21
N HIS A 469 -21.96 7.07 10.17
CA HIS A 469 -21.02 8.16 9.92
C HIS A 469 -19.61 7.67 9.61
N LEU A 470 -19.12 6.60 10.25
CA LEU A 470 -17.83 5.97 9.90
C LEU A 470 -17.86 5.35 8.51
N LYS A 471 -18.95 4.68 8.12
CA LYS A 471 -19.13 4.21 6.74
C LYS A 471 -19.04 5.35 5.73
N ARG A 472 -19.70 6.47 6.03
CA ARG A 472 -19.63 7.68 5.20
C ARG A 472 -18.22 8.25 5.20
N ALA A 473 -17.57 8.33 6.37
CA ALA A 473 -16.22 8.89 6.48
C ALA A 473 -15.19 8.08 5.68
N ILE A 474 -15.27 6.74 5.70
CA ILE A 474 -14.42 5.89 4.86
C ILE A 474 -14.66 6.16 3.37
N ALA A 475 -15.92 6.30 2.95
CA ALA A 475 -16.24 6.63 1.57
C ALA A 475 -15.73 8.04 1.18
N ASP A 476 -15.92 9.03 2.05
CA ASP A 476 -15.41 10.40 1.86
C ASP A 476 -13.87 10.42 1.82
N TYR A 477 -13.19 9.61 2.65
CA TYR A 477 -11.75 9.48 2.67
C TYR A 477 -11.22 8.91 1.35
N VAL A 478 -11.79 7.80 0.87
CA VAL A 478 -11.44 7.22 -0.43
C VAL A 478 -11.71 8.21 -1.57
N ALA A 479 -12.81 8.96 -1.51
CA ALA A 479 -13.14 9.98 -2.51
C ALA A 479 -12.14 11.16 -2.52
N GLU A 480 -11.56 11.53 -1.37
CA GLU A 480 -10.55 12.59 -1.32
C GLU A 480 -9.27 12.21 -2.06
N TYR A 481 -8.87 10.95 -1.98
CA TYR A 481 -7.66 10.44 -2.63
C TYR A 481 -7.93 9.75 -3.98
N ASN A 482 -9.07 10.03 -4.58
CA ASN A 482 -9.44 9.45 -5.87
C ASN A 482 -8.57 10.04 -7.00
N MET A 483 -7.94 9.16 -7.77
CA MET A 483 -7.09 9.49 -8.92
C MET A 483 -7.84 10.16 -10.08
N CYS A 484 -9.17 10.20 -10.02
CA CYS A 484 -9.97 11.02 -10.93
C CYS A 484 -9.69 12.52 -10.82
N LYS A 485 -9.00 12.93 -9.75
CA LYS A 485 -8.50 14.30 -9.57
C LYS A 485 -7.16 14.54 -10.31
N CYS A 486 -6.60 13.51 -10.95
CA CYS A 486 -5.43 13.60 -11.83
C CYS A 486 -5.87 13.75 -13.28
N LYS A 487 -4.99 14.34 -14.10
CA LYS A 487 -5.14 14.30 -15.55
C LYS A 487 -4.76 12.92 -16.08
N PRO A 488 -5.47 12.39 -17.10
CA PRO A 488 -5.16 11.09 -17.67
C PRO A 488 -3.78 11.07 -18.33
N CYS A 489 -3.08 9.95 -18.22
CA CYS A 489 -1.87 9.70 -18.97
C CYS A 489 -2.21 9.34 -20.43
N GLN A 490 -1.28 9.60 -21.35
CA GLN A 490 -1.45 9.28 -22.77
C GLN A 490 -0.91 7.88 -23.10
N ASN A 491 -1.25 7.37 -24.27
CA ASN A 491 -0.67 6.15 -24.86
C ASN A 491 -0.68 4.92 -23.95
N GLY A 492 -1.75 4.74 -23.16
CA GLY A 492 -1.89 3.60 -22.26
C GLY A 492 -1.08 3.70 -20.97
N GLY A 493 -0.55 4.89 -20.65
CA GLY A 493 0.10 5.12 -19.37
C GLY A 493 -0.87 5.00 -18.20
N THR A 494 -0.39 4.46 -17.07
CA THR A 494 -1.14 4.32 -15.81
C THR A 494 -0.91 5.52 -14.91
N VAL A 495 -1.98 6.05 -14.30
CA VAL A 495 -1.85 7.09 -13.28
C VAL A 495 -1.53 6.45 -11.94
N ALA A 496 -0.51 6.95 -11.24
CA ALA A 496 -0.20 6.62 -9.86
C ALA A 496 -0.24 7.89 -9.01
N LEU A 497 -0.88 7.83 -7.84
CA LEU A 497 -0.87 8.90 -6.85
C LEU A 497 0.18 8.59 -5.79
N VAL A 498 1.21 9.40 -5.72
CA VAL A 498 2.37 9.23 -4.80
C VAL A 498 2.58 10.53 -4.05
N ASP A 499 2.42 10.53 -2.73
CA ASP A 499 2.64 11.69 -1.86
C ASP A 499 1.94 12.98 -2.34
N GLY A 500 0.70 12.86 -2.79
CA GLY A 500 -0.08 14.01 -3.29
C GLY A 500 0.32 14.52 -4.68
N LEU A 501 1.11 13.72 -5.42
CA LEU A 501 1.47 13.95 -6.82
C LEU A 501 0.91 12.86 -7.71
N CYS A 502 0.29 13.24 -8.81
CA CYS A 502 -0.06 12.32 -9.89
C CYS A 502 1.13 12.08 -10.80
N LEU A 503 1.53 10.84 -10.95
CA LEU A 503 2.60 10.42 -11.84
C LEU A 503 2.02 9.59 -12.97
N CYS A 504 2.56 9.76 -14.19
CA CYS A 504 2.28 8.86 -15.29
C CYS A 504 3.35 7.79 -15.39
N LEU A 505 2.96 6.54 -15.32
CA LEU A 505 3.80 5.38 -15.53
C LEU A 505 3.66 4.95 -16.98
N CYS A 506 4.71 5.15 -17.75
CA CYS A 506 4.65 4.97 -19.19
C CYS A 506 4.88 3.51 -19.59
N PRO A 507 4.14 2.98 -20.57
CA PRO A 507 4.50 1.74 -21.23
C PRO A 507 5.89 1.85 -21.88
N HIS A 508 6.57 0.71 -22.03
CA HIS A 508 7.94 0.58 -22.51
C HIS A 508 8.33 1.43 -23.74
N MET A 509 7.39 1.61 -24.68
CA MET A 509 7.62 2.35 -25.93
C MET A 509 7.39 3.86 -25.81
N PHE A 510 6.99 4.35 -24.63
CA PHE A 510 6.61 5.76 -24.45
C PHE A 510 7.39 6.40 -23.29
N HIS A 511 7.57 7.71 -23.37
CA HIS A 511 8.21 8.51 -22.33
C HIS A 511 7.63 9.94 -22.31
N GLY A 512 8.07 10.75 -21.36
CA GLY A 512 7.59 12.10 -21.12
C GLY A 512 6.64 12.16 -19.92
N LEU A 513 6.33 13.36 -19.44
CA LEU A 513 5.55 13.56 -18.22
C LEU A 513 4.13 12.98 -18.29
N ALA A 514 3.56 12.91 -19.49
CA ALA A 514 2.25 12.32 -19.76
C ALA A 514 2.33 11.08 -20.67
N CYS A 515 3.50 10.49 -20.89
CA CYS A 515 3.74 9.41 -21.86
C CYS A 515 3.45 9.82 -23.31
N GLN A 516 3.62 11.08 -23.63
CA GLN A 516 3.25 11.66 -24.93
C GLN A 516 4.25 11.33 -26.05
N ASN A 517 5.50 11.01 -25.72
CA ASN A 517 6.56 10.81 -26.69
C ASN A 517 6.83 9.33 -26.95
N PHE A 518 6.99 8.97 -28.21
CA PHE A 518 7.37 7.62 -28.62
C PHE A 518 8.90 7.49 -28.66
N LYS A 519 9.46 6.45 -28.06
CA LYS A 519 10.88 6.09 -28.09
C LYS A 519 11.09 4.93 -29.04
N PRO A 520 11.62 5.15 -30.27
CA PRO A 520 11.97 4.04 -31.14
C PRO A 520 13.16 3.30 -30.51
N GLU A 521 13.00 2.03 -30.20
CA GLU A 521 14.14 1.17 -29.85
C GLU A 521 15.08 1.02 -31.04
N GLY A 522 16.38 0.96 -30.74
CA GLY A 522 17.45 0.93 -31.72
C GLY A 522 17.24 -0.14 -32.78
N ALA A 523 17.48 0.26 -34.04
CA ALA A 523 17.24 -0.43 -35.29
C ALA A 523 18.00 -1.76 -35.41
N HIS A 524 17.53 -2.83 -34.80
CA HIS A 524 18.02 -4.19 -35.09
C HIS A 524 16.97 -5.31 -35.06
N ILE A 525 15.69 -5.01 -35.10
CA ILE A 525 14.69 -6.06 -35.31
C ILE A 525 13.70 -5.60 -36.36
N ASN A 526 13.73 -6.26 -37.54
CA ASN A 526 12.67 -6.24 -38.53
C ASN A 526 11.43 -6.97 -37.99
N LEU A 527 10.91 -6.54 -36.86
CA LEU A 527 9.60 -6.94 -36.42
C LEU A 527 8.57 -6.08 -37.18
N PRO A 528 7.55 -6.71 -37.79
CA PRO A 528 6.43 -5.95 -38.32
C PRO A 528 5.92 -5.10 -37.17
N ARG A 529 5.87 -3.76 -37.37
CA ARG A 529 5.32 -2.80 -36.41
C ARG A 529 4.06 -3.44 -35.82
N PRO A 530 4.04 -3.77 -34.51
CA PRO A 530 2.77 -4.19 -33.94
C PRO A 530 1.81 -3.05 -34.25
N ARG A 531 0.70 -3.36 -34.91
CA ARG A 531 -0.48 -2.50 -34.95
C ARG A 531 -1.05 -2.50 -33.53
N VAL A 532 -0.29 -1.99 -32.57
CA VAL A 532 -0.85 -1.60 -31.30
C VAL A 532 -1.76 -0.44 -31.69
N ALA A 533 -3.04 -0.73 -31.76
CA ALA A 533 -4.03 0.31 -31.82
C ALA A 533 -3.75 1.19 -30.60
N HIS A 534 -3.21 2.37 -30.85
CA HIS A 534 -2.98 3.38 -29.82
C HIS A 534 -4.35 3.89 -29.39
N LEU A 535 -5.06 3.04 -28.63
CA LEU A 535 -6.38 3.34 -28.11
C LEU A 535 -6.25 4.54 -27.16
N GLY A 536 -7.21 5.43 -27.22
CA GLY A 536 -7.34 6.48 -26.23
C GLY A 536 -7.59 5.89 -24.84
N ASN A 537 -7.32 6.67 -23.82
CA ASN A 537 -7.60 6.31 -22.43
C ASN A 537 -8.93 6.92 -21.99
N TRP A 538 -9.71 6.12 -21.27
CA TRP A 538 -10.92 6.62 -20.62
C TRP A 538 -10.57 7.56 -19.46
N GLY A 539 -11.26 8.69 -19.41
CA GLY A 539 -11.36 9.48 -18.18
C GLY A 539 -12.23 8.78 -17.13
N CYS A 540 -12.38 9.41 -15.99
CA CYS A 540 -13.21 8.89 -14.91
C CYS A 540 -14.70 8.91 -15.25
N TRP A 541 -15.43 7.96 -14.67
CA TRP A 541 -16.88 8.01 -14.70
C TRP A 541 -17.41 9.21 -13.92
N SER A 542 -18.41 9.89 -14.46
CA SER A 542 -19.21 10.85 -13.70
C SER A 542 -19.92 10.13 -12.53
N PRO A 543 -20.33 10.86 -11.48
CA PRO A 543 -21.27 10.32 -10.51
C PRO A 543 -22.51 9.77 -11.21
N TRP A 544 -23.13 8.74 -10.62
CA TRP A 544 -24.41 8.27 -11.07
C TRP A 544 -25.47 9.37 -10.99
N SER A 545 -26.30 9.47 -12.00
CA SER A 545 -27.48 10.34 -11.97
C SER A 545 -28.45 9.91 -10.87
N ALA A 546 -29.40 10.78 -10.53
CA ALA A 546 -30.57 10.36 -9.80
C ALA A 546 -31.29 9.23 -10.57
N CYS A 547 -32.03 8.39 -9.83
CA CYS A 547 -32.85 7.36 -10.45
C CYS A 547 -33.87 7.99 -11.40
N LEU A 548 -33.83 7.57 -12.66
CA LEU A 548 -34.76 8.04 -13.69
C LEU A 548 -36.12 7.34 -13.57
N HIS A 549 -37.14 7.84 -14.28
CA HIS A 549 -38.50 7.26 -14.27
C HIS A 549 -38.56 5.80 -14.74
N ASP A 550 -37.57 5.36 -15.53
CA ASP A 550 -37.41 3.99 -16.03
C ASP A 550 -36.65 3.07 -15.06
N ARG A 551 -36.49 3.48 -13.81
CA ARG A 551 -35.75 2.77 -12.74
C ARG A 551 -34.28 2.49 -13.08
N HIS A 552 -33.67 3.38 -13.84
CA HIS A 552 -32.24 3.29 -14.14
C HIS A 552 -31.54 4.59 -13.76
N ARG A 553 -30.26 4.46 -13.45
CA ARG A 553 -29.34 5.59 -13.29
C ARG A 553 -28.25 5.51 -14.34
N LEU A 554 -27.76 6.66 -14.75
CA LEU A 554 -26.77 6.78 -15.80
C LEU A 554 -25.51 7.45 -15.28
N ARG A 555 -24.38 7.08 -15.85
CA ARG A 555 -23.10 7.79 -15.69
C ARG A 555 -22.41 7.86 -17.04
N SER A 556 -21.50 8.82 -17.22
CA SER A 556 -20.72 9.01 -18.44
C SER A 556 -19.24 9.19 -18.14
N ARG A 557 -18.41 8.94 -19.13
CA ARG A 557 -16.97 9.22 -19.09
C ARG A 557 -16.51 9.71 -20.46
N ASP A 558 -15.44 10.53 -20.45
CA ASP A 558 -14.86 11.09 -21.66
C ASP A 558 -13.66 10.25 -22.11
N CYS A 559 -13.49 10.11 -23.41
CA CYS A 559 -12.35 9.45 -24.01
C CYS A 559 -11.27 10.47 -24.35
N THR A 560 -10.08 10.33 -23.76
CA THR A 560 -8.89 11.05 -24.21
C THR A 560 -8.35 10.34 -25.43
N GLN A 561 -8.43 10.99 -26.58
CA GLN A 561 -8.01 10.39 -27.86
C GLN A 561 -6.53 9.98 -27.82
N GLY A 562 -6.24 8.79 -28.35
CA GLY A 562 -4.90 8.31 -28.55
C GLY A 562 -4.21 8.95 -29.77
N LEU A 563 -3.02 8.48 -30.09
CA LEU A 563 -2.27 8.90 -31.30
C LEU A 563 -3.13 8.74 -32.56
N HIS A 564 -3.13 9.75 -33.40
CA HIS A 564 -3.93 9.82 -34.63
C HIS A 564 -5.46 9.80 -34.45
N GLY A 565 -5.96 10.21 -33.28
CA GLY A 565 -7.39 10.30 -33.02
C GLY A 565 -8.06 8.95 -32.73
N ALA A 566 -7.30 7.91 -32.39
CA ALA A 566 -7.85 6.62 -32.00
C ALA A 566 -8.76 6.75 -30.77
N GLY A 567 -9.96 6.20 -30.85
CA GLY A 567 -10.94 6.20 -29.76
C GLY A 567 -10.60 5.20 -28.68
N CYS A 568 -11.33 5.27 -27.57
CA CYS A 568 -11.23 4.34 -26.45
C CYS A 568 -12.04 3.06 -26.71
N SER A 569 -11.59 1.92 -26.22
CA SER A 569 -12.34 0.66 -26.29
C SER A 569 -13.40 0.61 -25.20
N GLY A 570 -14.63 0.18 -25.52
CA GLY A 570 -15.73 0.06 -24.59
C GLY A 570 -16.70 1.25 -24.61
N SER A 571 -17.67 1.29 -23.67
CA SER A 571 -18.75 2.27 -23.64
C SER A 571 -18.38 3.56 -22.91
N ALA A 572 -18.80 4.70 -23.46
CA ALA A 572 -18.74 6.00 -22.80
C ALA A 572 -19.86 6.19 -21.76
N GLN A 573 -20.88 5.34 -21.77
CA GLN A 573 -22.04 5.43 -20.87
C GLN A 573 -22.22 4.13 -20.09
N GLY A 574 -22.46 4.24 -18.79
CA GLY A 574 -22.87 3.17 -17.92
C GLY A 574 -24.35 3.32 -17.53
N ARG A 575 -25.07 2.21 -17.43
CA ARG A 575 -26.48 2.16 -17.02
C ARG A 575 -26.65 1.06 -15.98
N GLU A 576 -27.40 1.35 -14.93
CA GLU A 576 -27.66 0.42 -13.82
C GLU A 576 -29.09 0.59 -13.34
N GLU A 577 -29.71 -0.49 -12.90
CA GLU A 577 -31.03 -0.44 -12.26
C GLU A 577 -30.93 0.16 -10.85
N CYS A 578 -31.89 0.99 -10.48
CA CYS A 578 -32.04 1.55 -9.15
C CYS A 578 -33.42 1.14 -8.54
#